data_b685cb5f58d909d683d742a295ed51e1
#
_entry.id   b685cb5f58d909d683d742a295ed51e1
#
_cell.length_a   1.000
_cell.length_b   1.000
_cell.length_c   1.000
_cell.angle_alpha   90.00
_cell.angle_beta   90.00
_cell.angle_gamma   90.00
#
_symmetry.space_group_name_H-M   'P 1'
#
loop_
_entity.id
_entity.type
_entity.pdbx_description
1 polymer ?
#
loop_
_entity_poly.entity_id
_entity_poly.type
_entity_poly.pdbx_seq_one_letter_code
_entity_poly.pdbx_strand_id
1 'polypeptide(L)'
;AVSQSLMRSLILACLNESQDAQHLRSLWSAFERQERMTVELCVRASQRLLDLGGEAQMALEWVTPVWKQYALKPTSLTQEEAQSLVSLIENALFALHPDLSWLTWVDQAFNAHQQVAELQYLCGQICLHHSLWGKAQQLLERSGPRLKSNALKARAWCTLAKLCEQRSEMQKASEYWRKAALLSQ
;
A
#
# COMPACT_ATOMS: atom_id res chain seq x y z
N ALA A 1 18.26 17.92 -15.69
CA ALA A 1 18.27 17.09 -14.46
C ALA A 1 18.07 17.94 -13.19
N VAL A 2 18.85 19.00 -12.97
CA VAL A 2 18.72 19.88 -11.78
C VAL A 2 17.35 20.56 -11.70
N SER A 3 16.81 21.03 -12.82
CA SER A 3 15.49 21.67 -12.89
C SER A 3 14.35 20.73 -12.51
N GLN A 4 14.40 19.47 -12.94
CA GLN A 4 13.36 18.46 -12.59
C GLN A 4 13.42 18.08 -11.11
N SER A 5 14.62 17.92 -10.55
CA SER A 5 14.79 17.64 -9.12
C SER A 5 14.27 18.78 -8.26
N LEU A 6 14.54 20.02 -8.64
CA LEU A 6 14.06 21.21 -7.93
C LEU A 6 12.53 21.31 -8.01
N MET A 7 11.95 21.11 -9.19
CA MET A 7 10.49 21.11 -9.38
C MET A 7 9.81 20.05 -8.51
N ARG A 8 10.36 18.84 -8.48
CA ARG A 8 9.87 17.76 -7.62
C ARG A 8 9.90 18.14 -6.14
N SER A 9 10.99 18.72 -5.69
CA SER A 9 11.11 19.16 -4.29
C SER A 9 10.11 20.27 -3.94
N LEU A 10 9.86 21.20 -4.84
CA LEU A 10 8.84 22.24 -4.67
C LEU A 10 7.43 21.66 -4.60
N ILE A 11 7.11 20.73 -5.47
CA ILE A 11 5.81 20.04 -5.45
C ILE A 11 5.61 19.30 -4.13
N LEU A 12 6.61 18.57 -3.65
CA LEU A 12 6.55 17.87 -2.37
C LEU A 12 6.34 18.84 -1.20
N ALA A 13 7.01 19.99 -1.21
CA ALA A 13 6.82 21.03 -0.20
C ALA A 13 5.37 21.56 -0.22
N CYS A 14 4.85 21.90 -1.40
CA CYS A 14 3.47 22.37 -1.56
C CYS A 14 2.45 21.33 -1.07
N LEU A 15 2.65 20.05 -1.37
CA LEU A 15 1.77 18.98 -0.90
C LEU A 15 1.78 18.87 0.62
N ASN A 16 2.95 18.96 1.24
CA ASN A 16 3.09 18.87 2.70
C ASN A 16 2.51 20.08 3.43
N GLU A 17 2.52 21.26 2.82
CA GLU A 17 1.99 22.51 3.39
C GLU A 17 0.47 22.64 3.24
N SER A 18 -0.18 21.80 2.46
CA SER A 18 -1.64 21.81 2.31
C SER A 18 -2.33 21.60 3.67
N GLN A 19 -3.24 22.50 4.04
CA GLN A 19 -3.86 22.50 5.36
C GLN A 19 -5.18 21.73 5.42
N ASP A 20 -5.85 21.57 4.30
CA ASP A 20 -7.11 20.83 4.19
C ASP A 20 -7.20 20.03 2.90
N ALA A 21 -8.12 19.07 2.87
CA ALA A 21 -8.31 18.18 1.74
C ALA A 21 -8.76 18.90 0.47
N GLN A 22 -9.55 19.96 0.59
CA GLN A 22 -10.04 20.72 -0.57
C GLN A 22 -8.92 21.50 -1.24
N HIS A 23 -8.08 22.16 -0.47
CA HIS A 23 -6.90 22.86 -0.98
C HIS A 23 -5.94 21.89 -1.67
N LEU A 24 -5.69 20.72 -1.05
CA LEU A 24 -4.86 19.67 -1.63
C LEU A 24 -5.43 19.16 -2.96
N ARG A 25 -6.74 18.95 -3.07
CA ARG A 25 -7.41 18.52 -4.30
C ARG A 25 -7.23 19.54 -5.42
N SER A 26 -7.42 20.82 -5.13
CA SER A 26 -7.22 21.90 -6.09
C SER A 26 -5.78 21.97 -6.56
N LEU A 27 -4.82 21.84 -5.65
CA LEU A 27 -3.40 21.83 -5.94
C LEU A 27 -3.02 20.63 -6.82
N TRP A 28 -3.48 19.43 -6.47
CA TRP A 28 -3.21 18.21 -7.23
C TRP A 28 -3.77 18.29 -8.67
N SER A 29 -4.94 18.85 -8.84
CA SER A 29 -5.57 19.05 -10.15
C SER A 29 -4.80 20.03 -11.03
N ALA A 30 -4.07 20.97 -10.44
CA ALA A 30 -3.28 21.98 -11.16
C ALA A 30 -1.96 21.40 -11.70
N PHE A 31 -1.46 20.28 -11.19
CA PHE A 31 -0.24 19.65 -11.68
C PHE A 31 -0.46 19.00 -13.05
N GLU A 32 0.60 18.99 -13.86
CA GLU A 32 0.57 18.32 -15.15
C GLU A 32 0.44 16.79 -15.01
N ARG A 33 -0.07 16.15 -16.06
CA ARG A 33 -0.25 14.70 -16.08
C ARG A 33 1.05 13.94 -15.77
N GLN A 34 2.17 14.42 -16.31
CA GLN A 34 3.47 13.77 -16.11
C GLN A 34 3.87 13.78 -14.63
N GLU A 35 3.64 14.88 -13.94
CA GLU A 35 3.91 15.02 -12.51
C GLU A 35 3.02 14.07 -11.70
N ARG A 36 1.72 14.04 -12.02
CA ARG A 36 0.75 13.17 -11.37
C ARG A 36 1.00 11.67 -11.59
N MET A 37 1.76 11.30 -12.63
CA MET A 37 2.20 9.93 -12.90
C MET A 37 3.51 9.56 -12.20
N THR A 38 4.16 10.51 -11.55
CA THR A 38 5.38 10.24 -10.74
C THR A 38 4.97 9.50 -9.47
N VAL A 39 5.52 8.31 -9.26
CA VAL A 39 5.12 7.42 -8.13
C VAL A 39 5.22 8.13 -6.79
N GLU A 40 6.36 8.76 -6.51
CA GLU A 40 6.57 9.45 -5.23
C GLU A 40 5.57 10.59 -5.00
N LEU A 41 5.32 11.43 -6.02
CA LEU A 41 4.38 12.55 -5.90
C LEU A 41 2.95 12.04 -5.72
N CYS A 42 2.56 11.05 -6.50
CA CYS A 42 1.24 10.43 -6.45
C CYS A 42 0.96 9.78 -5.08
N VAL A 43 1.90 8.99 -4.56
CA VAL A 43 1.78 8.35 -3.26
C VAL A 43 1.76 9.38 -2.13
N ARG A 44 2.62 10.40 -2.21
CA ARG A 44 2.68 11.46 -1.20
C ARG A 44 1.39 12.30 -1.17
N ALA A 45 0.87 12.67 -2.34
CA ALA A 45 -0.39 13.40 -2.43
C ALA A 45 -1.56 12.60 -1.86
N SER A 46 -1.64 11.32 -2.22
CA SER A 46 -2.70 10.43 -1.74
C SER A 46 -2.60 10.18 -0.24
N GLN A 47 -1.40 9.99 0.30
CA GLN A 47 -1.19 9.87 1.75
C GLN A 47 -1.58 11.15 2.48
N ARG A 48 -1.18 12.31 1.94
CA ARG A 48 -1.56 13.60 2.53
C ARG A 48 -3.08 13.81 2.52
N LEU A 49 -3.75 13.37 1.46
CA LEU A 49 -5.22 13.42 1.39
C LEU A 49 -5.85 12.62 2.54
N LEU A 50 -5.36 11.40 2.79
CA LEU A 50 -5.83 10.56 3.90
C LEU A 50 -5.54 11.22 5.27
N ASP A 51 -4.35 11.76 5.44
CA ASP A 51 -3.93 12.42 6.69
C ASP A 51 -4.79 13.65 7.03
N LEU A 52 -5.28 14.33 6.00
CA LEU A 52 -6.20 15.48 6.12
C LEU A 52 -7.68 15.06 6.25
N GLY A 53 -7.98 13.79 6.38
CA GLY A 53 -9.34 13.28 6.48
C GLY A 53 -10.11 13.30 5.16
N GLY A 54 -9.43 13.36 4.02
CA GLY A 54 -10.02 13.26 2.70
C GLY A 54 -10.54 11.86 2.38
N GLU A 55 -11.30 11.76 1.29
CA GLU A 55 -11.93 10.51 0.88
C GLU A 55 -10.90 9.46 0.42
N ALA A 56 -10.93 8.29 1.05
CA ALA A 56 -10.04 7.17 0.69
C ALA A 56 -10.25 6.69 -0.76
N GLN A 57 -11.48 6.75 -1.26
CA GLN A 57 -11.79 6.45 -2.66
C GLN A 57 -11.02 7.37 -3.61
N MET A 58 -10.94 8.66 -3.32
CA MET A 58 -10.18 9.61 -4.13
C MET A 58 -8.67 9.34 -4.06
N ALA A 59 -8.15 8.98 -2.90
CA ALA A 59 -6.74 8.60 -2.76
C ALA A 59 -6.41 7.39 -3.66
N LEU A 60 -7.29 6.40 -3.74
CA LEU A 60 -7.15 5.26 -4.64
C LEU A 60 -7.24 5.67 -6.12
N GLU A 61 -8.13 6.58 -6.47
CA GLU A 61 -8.24 7.10 -7.83
C GLU A 61 -6.94 7.80 -8.28
N TRP A 62 -6.31 8.54 -7.39
CA TRP A 62 -5.04 9.22 -7.69
C TRP A 62 -3.89 8.25 -7.94
N VAL A 63 -3.84 7.12 -7.26
CA VAL A 63 -2.79 6.10 -7.45
C VAL A 63 -3.13 5.05 -8.51
N THR A 64 -4.36 4.97 -8.98
CA THR A 64 -4.79 3.97 -9.96
C THR A 64 -3.92 3.93 -11.21
N PRO A 65 -3.51 5.04 -11.85
CA PRO A 65 -2.62 4.99 -13.01
C PRO A 65 -1.27 4.35 -12.71
N VAL A 66 -0.68 4.67 -11.56
CA VAL A 66 0.59 4.10 -11.10
C VAL A 66 0.42 2.63 -10.71
N TRP A 67 -0.69 2.28 -10.09
CA TRP A 67 -1.05 0.88 -9.82
C TRP A 67 -1.10 0.06 -11.12
N LYS A 68 -1.77 0.55 -12.16
CA LYS A 68 -1.85 -0.14 -13.46
C LYS A 68 -0.47 -0.38 -14.08
N GLN A 69 0.42 0.61 -13.98
CA GLN A 69 1.80 0.47 -14.42
C GLN A 69 2.54 -0.62 -13.64
N TYR A 70 2.42 -0.61 -12.31
CA TYR A 70 3.03 -1.61 -11.43
C TYR A 70 2.49 -3.02 -11.67
N ALA A 71 1.17 -3.16 -11.78
CA ALA A 71 0.51 -4.44 -12.01
C ALA A 71 0.91 -5.06 -13.36
N LEU A 72 1.12 -4.23 -14.38
CA LEU A 72 1.58 -4.69 -15.70
C LEU A 72 3.05 -5.08 -15.69
N LYS A 73 3.90 -4.27 -15.08
CA LYS A 73 5.35 -4.47 -15.02
C LYS A 73 5.89 -4.06 -13.65
N PRO A 74 5.95 -4.98 -12.66
CA PRO A 74 6.42 -4.66 -11.33
C PRO A 74 7.82 -4.06 -11.26
N THR A 75 8.69 -4.43 -12.20
CA THR A 75 10.05 -3.89 -12.30
C THR A 75 10.12 -2.44 -12.80
N SER A 76 8.98 -1.84 -13.16
CA SER A 76 8.91 -0.41 -13.53
C SER A 76 9.02 0.53 -12.33
N LEU A 77 8.82 0.02 -11.12
CA LEU A 77 8.98 0.74 -9.85
C LEU A 77 10.23 0.23 -9.13
N THR A 78 10.87 1.13 -8.39
CA THR A 78 11.89 0.72 -7.42
C THR A 78 11.26 -0.04 -6.27
N GLN A 79 12.08 -0.74 -5.49
CA GLN A 79 11.62 -1.47 -4.31
C GLN A 79 10.91 -0.53 -3.31
N GLU A 80 11.47 0.65 -3.07
CA GLU A 80 10.90 1.65 -2.16
C GLU A 80 9.56 2.21 -2.68
N GLU A 81 9.49 2.51 -3.98
CA GLU A 81 8.26 2.96 -4.62
C GLU A 81 7.16 1.90 -4.53
N ALA A 82 7.47 0.64 -4.79
CA ALA A 82 6.52 -0.46 -4.68
C ALA A 82 5.99 -0.63 -3.25
N GLN A 83 6.88 -0.57 -2.26
CA GLN A 83 6.50 -0.66 -0.84
C GLN A 83 5.59 0.49 -0.42
N SER A 84 5.92 1.71 -0.82
CA SER A 84 5.12 2.91 -0.52
C SER A 84 3.74 2.84 -1.18
N LEU A 85 3.67 2.42 -2.43
CA LEU A 85 2.42 2.24 -3.17
C LEU A 85 1.52 1.18 -2.52
N VAL A 86 2.08 0.01 -2.22
CA VAL A 86 1.35 -1.09 -1.58
C VAL A 86 0.83 -0.69 -0.20
N SER A 87 1.65 -0.01 0.60
CA SER A 87 1.27 0.49 1.91
C SER A 87 0.10 1.48 1.83
N LEU A 88 0.15 2.41 0.88
CA LEU A 88 -0.93 3.38 0.68
C LEU A 88 -2.24 2.71 0.25
N ILE A 89 -2.18 1.80 -0.73
CA ILE A 89 -3.36 1.09 -1.22
C ILE A 89 -4.00 0.29 -0.09
N GLU A 90 -3.21 -0.42 0.70
CA GLU A 90 -3.70 -1.14 1.87
C GLU A 90 -4.44 -0.21 2.83
N ASN A 91 -3.81 0.90 3.22
CA ASN A 91 -4.42 1.85 4.16
C ASN A 91 -5.73 2.43 3.63
N ALA A 92 -5.76 2.81 2.36
CA ALA A 92 -6.96 3.39 1.75
C ALA A 92 -8.09 2.36 1.62
N LEU A 93 -7.79 1.12 1.23
CA LEU A 93 -8.79 0.06 1.11
C LEU A 93 -9.41 -0.34 2.44
N PHE A 94 -8.60 -0.38 3.52
CA PHE A 94 -9.13 -0.69 4.86
C PHE A 94 -9.99 0.43 5.46
N ALA A 95 -9.92 1.64 4.92
CA ALA A 95 -10.82 2.74 5.27
C ALA A 95 -12.17 2.69 4.54
N LEU A 96 -12.33 1.78 3.58
CA LEU A 96 -13.52 1.63 2.74
C LEU A 96 -14.23 0.30 3.02
N HIS A 97 -15.45 0.18 2.55
CA HIS A 97 -16.10 -1.12 2.44
C HIS A 97 -15.38 -2.00 1.40
N PRO A 98 -15.35 -3.34 1.59
CA PRO A 98 -14.72 -4.24 0.64
C PRO A 98 -15.22 -4.05 -0.79
N ASP A 99 -14.30 -3.84 -1.72
CA ASP A 99 -14.56 -3.62 -3.15
C ASP A 99 -13.98 -4.78 -3.98
N LEU A 100 -14.86 -5.51 -4.65
CA LEU A 100 -14.49 -6.63 -5.52
C LEU A 100 -13.56 -6.22 -6.66
N SER A 101 -13.64 -4.99 -7.15
CA SER A 101 -12.76 -4.52 -8.23
C SER A 101 -11.30 -4.57 -7.81
N TRP A 102 -10.98 -4.04 -6.64
CA TRP A 102 -9.61 -4.06 -6.11
C TRP A 102 -9.15 -5.47 -5.77
N LEU A 103 -10.00 -6.31 -5.20
CA LEU A 103 -9.68 -7.72 -4.97
C LEU A 103 -9.30 -8.42 -6.27
N THR A 104 -10.10 -8.23 -7.32
CA THR A 104 -9.86 -8.82 -8.65
C THR A 104 -8.56 -8.29 -9.26
N TRP A 105 -8.33 -6.99 -9.23
CA TRP A 105 -7.13 -6.38 -9.82
C TRP A 105 -5.85 -6.85 -9.14
N VAL A 106 -5.84 -6.92 -7.82
CA VAL A 106 -4.66 -7.36 -7.07
C VAL A 106 -4.43 -8.87 -7.22
N ASP A 107 -5.50 -9.67 -7.22
CA ASP A 107 -5.40 -11.12 -7.46
C ASP A 107 -4.84 -11.42 -8.87
N GLN A 108 -5.31 -10.71 -9.89
CA GLN A 108 -4.79 -10.83 -11.25
C GLN A 108 -3.32 -10.43 -11.35
N ALA A 109 -2.93 -9.31 -10.72
CA ALA A 109 -1.55 -8.85 -10.72
C ALA A 109 -0.62 -9.85 -10.03
N PHE A 110 -1.04 -10.39 -8.88
CA PHE A 110 -0.27 -11.41 -8.17
C PHE A 110 -0.17 -12.71 -8.99
N ASN A 111 -1.25 -13.17 -9.60
CA ASN A 111 -1.22 -14.38 -10.43
C ASN A 111 -0.29 -14.24 -11.65
N ALA A 112 -0.19 -13.05 -12.22
CA ALA A 112 0.74 -12.75 -13.31
C ALA A 112 2.20 -12.63 -12.84
N HIS A 113 2.45 -12.27 -11.58
CA HIS A 113 3.76 -11.97 -11.02
C HIS A 113 3.96 -12.60 -9.64
N GLN A 114 3.84 -13.93 -9.56
CA GLN A 114 3.86 -14.69 -8.29
C GLN A 114 5.17 -14.57 -7.50
N GLN A 115 6.25 -14.17 -8.15
CA GLN A 115 7.54 -13.95 -7.49
C GLN A 115 7.62 -12.62 -6.71
N VAL A 116 6.64 -11.70 -6.89
CA VAL A 116 6.64 -10.39 -6.25
C VAL A 116 5.98 -10.50 -4.87
N ALA A 117 6.79 -10.42 -3.83
CA ALA A 117 6.33 -10.59 -2.45
C ALA A 117 5.34 -9.49 -2.02
N GLU A 118 5.53 -8.26 -2.47
CA GLU A 118 4.66 -7.12 -2.18
C GLU A 118 3.25 -7.29 -2.75
N LEU A 119 3.12 -7.87 -3.95
CA LEU A 119 1.82 -8.19 -4.54
C LEU A 119 1.14 -9.33 -3.78
N GLN A 120 1.89 -10.34 -3.38
CA GLN A 120 1.38 -11.44 -2.57
C GLN A 120 0.88 -10.95 -1.20
N TYR A 121 1.65 -10.08 -0.57
CA TYR A 121 1.27 -9.42 0.69
C TYR A 121 -0.02 -8.61 0.54
N LEU A 122 -0.10 -7.73 -0.46
CA LEU A 122 -1.28 -6.91 -0.70
C LEU A 122 -2.51 -7.78 -0.97
N CYS A 123 -2.37 -8.84 -1.77
CA CYS A 123 -3.43 -9.80 -2.03
C CYS A 123 -3.90 -10.46 -0.73
N GLY A 124 -2.99 -10.85 0.15
CA GLY A 124 -3.30 -11.41 1.46
C GLY A 124 -4.10 -10.45 2.34
N GLN A 125 -3.69 -9.19 2.41
CA GLN A 125 -4.38 -8.16 3.19
C GLN A 125 -5.78 -7.85 2.64
N ILE A 126 -5.92 -7.77 1.32
CA ILE A 126 -7.23 -7.56 0.70
C ILE A 126 -8.14 -8.77 0.92
N CYS A 127 -7.63 -9.98 0.82
CA CYS A 127 -8.39 -11.20 1.16
C CYS A 127 -8.90 -11.15 2.61
N LEU A 128 -8.07 -10.68 3.55
CA LEU A 128 -8.50 -10.45 4.93
C LEU A 128 -9.65 -9.44 5.02
N HIS A 129 -9.54 -8.33 4.32
CA HIS A 129 -10.59 -7.30 4.26
C HIS A 129 -11.92 -7.83 3.72
N HIS A 130 -11.87 -8.82 2.83
CA HIS A 130 -13.04 -9.54 2.32
C HIS A 130 -13.42 -10.77 3.14
N SER A 131 -12.89 -10.94 4.33
CA SER A 131 -13.14 -12.09 5.23
C SER A 131 -12.77 -13.46 4.64
N LEU A 132 -11.88 -13.48 3.66
CA LEU A 132 -11.29 -14.70 3.07
C LEU A 132 -10.11 -15.17 3.91
N TRP A 133 -10.33 -15.49 5.17
CA TRP A 133 -9.30 -15.67 6.20
C TRP A 133 -8.30 -16.78 5.89
N GLY A 134 -8.75 -17.91 5.35
CA GLY A 134 -7.87 -19.02 4.97
C GLY A 134 -6.89 -18.64 3.86
N LYS A 135 -7.38 -17.98 2.81
CA LYS A 135 -6.54 -17.48 1.70
C LYS A 135 -5.59 -16.37 2.19
N ALA A 136 -6.09 -15.45 3.00
CA ALA A 136 -5.29 -14.40 3.60
C ALA A 136 -4.12 -14.97 4.40
N GLN A 137 -4.38 -15.94 5.27
CA GLN A 137 -3.34 -16.60 6.06
C GLN A 137 -2.26 -17.22 5.18
N GLN A 138 -2.63 -18.01 4.19
CA GLN A 138 -1.68 -18.66 3.29
C GLN A 138 -0.80 -17.66 2.54
N LEU A 139 -1.39 -16.59 2.02
CA LEU A 139 -0.69 -15.55 1.28
C LEU A 139 0.29 -14.78 2.18
N LEU A 140 -0.11 -14.44 3.40
CA LEU A 140 0.73 -13.72 4.35
C LEU A 140 1.85 -14.59 4.92
N GLU A 141 1.60 -15.88 5.20
CA GLU A 141 2.64 -16.83 5.62
C GLU A 141 3.74 -16.99 4.57
N ARG A 142 3.37 -16.98 3.30
CA ARG A 142 4.32 -17.12 2.18
C ARG A 142 5.04 -15.82 1.86
N SER A 143 4.35 -14.69 1.92
CA SER A 143 4.94 -13.38 1.58
C SER A 143 5.81 -12.82 2.70
N GLY A 144 5.40 -12.97 3.96
CA GLY A 144 6.06 -12.36 5.11
C GLY A 144 7.58 -12.55 5.14
N PRO A 145 8.12 -13.78 5.03
CA PRO A 145 9.58 -13.99 5.02
C PRO A 145 10.30 -13.36 3.82
N ARG A 146 9.60 -13.15 2.71
CA ARG A 146 10.15 -12.65 1.44
C ARG A 146 10.11 -11.13 1.32
N LEU A 147 9.32 -10.45 2.16
CA LEU A 147 9.24 -8.99 2.17
C LEU A 147 10.57 -8.39 2.62
N LYS A 148 11.02 -7.36 1.93
CA LYS A 148 12.23 -6.60 2.27
C LYS A 148 11.96 -5.45 3.23
N SER A 149 10.75 -4.86 3.17
CA SER A 149 10.33 -3.80 4.08
C SER A 149 10.03 -4.37 5.46
N ASN A 150 10.75 -3.89 6.47
CA ASN A 150 10.46 -4.25 7.86
C ASN A 150 9.06 -3.81 8.29
N ALA A 151 8.58 -2.67 7.79
CA ALA A 151 7.23 -2.18 8.08
C ALA A 151 6.15 -3.12 7.54
N LEU A 152 6.24 -3.55 6.27
CA LEU A 152 5.29 -4.50 5.69
C LEU A 152 5.40 -5.88 6.34
N LYS A 153 6.61 -6.34 6.60
CA LYS A 153 6.87 -7.61 7.28
C LYS A 153 6.26 -7.62 8.68
N ALA A 154 6.46 -6.56 9.46
CA ALA A 154 5.86 -6.42 10.78
C ALA A 154 4.32 -6.45 10.71
N ARG A 155 3.71 -5.77 9.74
CA ARG A 155 2.26 -5.83 9.54
C ARG A 155 1.77 -7.21 9.15
N ALA A 156 2.50 -7.94 8.32
CA ALA A 156 2.17 -9.33 7.99
C ALA A 156 2.16 -10.21 9.24
N TRP A 157 3.19 -10.10 10.08
CA TRP A 157 3.26 -10.85 11.36
C TRP A 157 2.16 -10.46 12.32
N CYS A 158 1.85 -9.17 12.47
CA CYS A 158 0.73 -8.71 13.29
C CYS A 158 -0.61 -9.27 12.82
N THR A 159 -0.85 -9.26 11.52
CA THR A 159 -2.08 -9.82 10.93
C THR A 159 -2.19 -11.32 11.19
N LEU A 160 -1.10 -12.07 10.98
CA LEU A 160 -1.06 -13.50 11.26
C LEU A 160 -1.26 -13.82 12.74
N ALA A 161 -0.68 -13.02 13.63
CA ALA A 161 -0.89 -13.17 15.06
C ALA A 161 -2.37 -13.03 15.42
N LYS A 162 -3.04 -11.99 14.93
CA LYS A 162 -4.48 -11.77 15.14
C LYS A 162 -5.34 -12.92 14.61
N LEU A 163 -5.02 -13.44 13.42
CA LEU A 163 -5.71 -14.60 12.84
C LEU A 163 -5.53 -15.86 13.70
N CYS A 164 -4.34 -16.09 14.24
CA CYS A 164 -4.06 -17.19 15.16
C CYS A 164 -4.85 -17.04 16.47
N GLU A 165 -4.92 -15.82 17.03
CA GLU A 165 -5.71 -15.54 18.24
C GLU A 165 -7.21 -15.86 18.02
N GLN A 166 -7.77 -15.45 16.87
CA GLN A 166 -9.16 -15.75 16.52
C GLN A 166 -9.44 -17.26 16.41
N ARG A 167 -8.43 -18.05 16.07
CA ARG A 167 -8.51 -19.51 16.00
C ARG A 167 -8.10 -20.21 17.30
N SER A 168 -7.83 -19.47 18.37
CA SER A 168 -7.33 -19.97 19.64
C SER A 168 -5.96 -20.68 19.53
N GLU A 169 -5.17 -20.37 18.53
CA GLU A 169 -3.79 -20.86 18.32
C GLU A 169 -2.79 -19.95 19.03
N MET A 170 -2.89 -19.84 20.36
CA MET A 170 -2.19 -18.82 21.16
C MET A 170 -0.68 -18.92 21.09
N GLN A 171 -0.12 -20.11 20.97
CA GLN A 171 1.33 -20.30 20.86
C GLN A 171 1.87 -19.70 19.56
N LYS A 172 1.23 -20.00 18.43
CA LYS A 172 1.58 -19.41 17.13
C LYS A 172 1.39 -17.89 17.13
N ALA A 173 0.31 -17.40 17.71
CA ALA A 173 0.07 -15.97 17.84
C ALA A 173 1.24 -15.28 18.59
N SER A 174 1.69 -15.85 19.70
CA SER A 174 2.82 -15.33 20.49
C SER A 174 4.12 -15.30 19.66
N GLU A 175 4.37 -16.33 18.84
CA GLU A 175 5.54 -16.38 17.95
C GLU A 175 5.49 -15.26 16.90
N TYR A 176 4.34 -15.01 16.28
CA TYR A 176 4.17 -13.93 15.30
C TYR A 176 4.29 -12.55 15.94
N TRP A 177 3.72 -12.34 17.14
CA TRP A 177 3.89 -11.09 17.88
C TRP A 177 5.36 -10.81 18.20
N ARG A 178 6.11 -11.84 18.59
CA ARG A 178 7.55 -11.72 18.85
C ARG A 178 8.32 -11.34 17.58
N LYS A 179 8.02 -11.98 16.45
CA LYS A 179 8.63 -11.64 15.16
C LYS A 179 8.38 -10.19 14.78
N ALA A 180 7.14 -9.71 14.96
CA ALA A 180 6.80 -8.31 14.67
C ALA A 180 7.56 -7.34 15.59
N ALA A 181 7.65 -7.63 16.89
CA ALA A 181 8.35 -6.79 17.86
C ALA A 181 9.85 -6.65 17.57
N LEU A 182 10.49 -7.71 17.09
CA LEU A 182 11.92 -7.68 16.74
C LEU A 182 12.22 -6.78 15.53
N LEU A 183 11.25 -6.51 14.67
CA LEU A 183 11.41 -5.62 13.51
C LEU A 183 11.24 -4.14 13.86
N SER A 184 10.71 -3.84 15.04
CA SER A 184 10.49 -2.47 15.53
C SER A 184 11.69 -1.89 16.30
N GLN A 185 12.75 -2.65 16.47
CA GLN A 185 14.02 -2.25 17.08
C GLN A 185 14.99 -1.79 15.99
#